data_250ae17288dee6ecefcf67b77d3beae5
#
_entry.id   250ae17288dee6ecefcf67b77d3beae5
#
_cell.length_a   1.000
_cell.length_b   1.000
_cell.length_c   1.000
_cell.angle_alpha   90.00
_cell.angle_beta   90.00
_cell.angle_gamma   90.00
#
_symmetry.space_group_name_H-M   'P 1'
#
loop_
_entity.id
_entity.type
_entity.pdbx_description
1 polymer ?
#
loop_
_entity_poly.entity_id
_entity_poly.type
_entity_poly.pdbx_seq_one_letter_code
_entity_poly.pdbx_strand_id
1 'polypeptide(L)'
;SIEKGDISPENEQVIVSLTSFGERVAMVHHTILSLMCQTVQPKAVYLWLAEDEFNADNIPPELKRLQLLGLRVEFCPDLKSYKKLIPTLKIHPSDAIITFDDDVIYPQDHIERLVAESKRFPDTVICHLAHQVTFDNVQNKTSDQPRTLLPYRKWPSGISKAKPAKDVYPVGVGGVLYPANCFDEEVFDIDKFMEICPFADDVWFKFMSLKNGRLSKVVDAPTPYREYLHIPKSQETSLWKINRDKNDMQIRALLKAYPEIPLSM
;
A
#
# COMPACT_ATOMS: atom_id res chain seq x y z
N SER A 1 -24.72 -23.86 -32.41
CA SER A 1 -23.32 -23.41 -32.39
C SER A 1 -23.26 -22.07 -31.69
N ILE A 2 -22.83 -22.13 -30.43
CA ILE A 2 -22.51 -20.92 -29.63
C ILE A 2 -21.06 -20.60 -29.97
N GLU A 3 -20.82 -19.50 -30.65
CA GLU A 3 -19.50 -18.95 -30.87
C GLU A 3 -18.87 -18.66 -29.51
N LYS A 4 -17.79 -19.39 -29.20
CA LYS A 4 -16.88 -19.01 -28.14
C LYS A 4 -16.18 -17.73 -28.61
N GLY A 5 -16.65 -16.58 -28.11
CA GLY A 5 -15.86 -15.37 -28.18
C GLY A 5 -14.55 -15.60 -27.45
N ASP A 6 -13.45 -15.48 -28.14
CA ASP A 6 -12.09 -15.41 -27.58
C ASP A 6 -12.01 -14.17 -26.69
N ILE A 7 -12.35 -14.34 -25.43
CA ILE A 7 -11.91 -13.42 -24.38
C ILE A 7 -10.51 -13.89 -24.02
N SER A 8 -9.50 -13.48 -24.81
CA SER A 8 -8.15 -13.42 -24.27
C SER A 8 -8.21 -12.42 -23.09
N PRO A 9 -7.85 -12.81 -21.86
CA PRO A 9 -7.72 -11.84 -20.80
C PRO A 9 -6.68 -10.81 -21.28
N GLU A 10 -7.10 -9.56 -21.47
CA GLU A 10 -6.15 -8.46 -21.56
C GLU A 10 -5.31 -8.58 -20.31
N ASN A 11 -4.04 -8.97 -20.45
CA ASN A 11 -3.10 -9.12 -19.36
C ASN A 11 -3.00 -7.77 -18.66
N GLU A 12 -3.70 -7.62 -17.54
CA GLU A 12 -3.61 -6.43 -16.72
C GLU A 12 -2.16 -6.26 -16.30
N GLN A 13 -1.58 -5.14 -16.67
CA GLN A 13 -0.15 -4.84 -16.49
C GLN A 13 0.18 -4.42 -15.05
N VAL A 14 -0.41 -5.07 -14.04
CA VAL A 14 -0.16 -4.73 -12.63
C VAL A 14 0.82 -5.72 -12.00
N ILE A 15 1.72 -5.19 -11.20
CA ILE A 15 2.65 -5.95 -10.37
C ILE A 15 2.12 -5.96 -8.94
N VAL A 16 2.07 -7.13 -8.32
CA VAL A 16 1.79 -7.26 -6.88
C VAL A 16 3.10 -7.35 -6.12
N SER A 17 3.20 -6.61 -5.03
CA SER A 17 4.41 -6.57 -4.21
C SER A 17 4.08 -6.52 -2.72
N LEU A 18 4.78 -7.35 -1.95
CA LEU A 18 4.69 -7.40 -0.50
C LEU A 18 6.05 -7.68 0.13
N THR A 19 6.13 -7.48 1.43
CA THR A 19 7.30 -7.85 2.25
C THR A 19 6.86 -8.58 3.50
N SER A 20 7.76 -9.36 4.07
CA SER A 20 7.59 -9.99 5.38
C SER A 20 8.90 -9.97 6.16
N PHE A 21 8.91 -10.37 7.41
CA PHE A 21 10.09 -10.36 8.27
C PHE A 21 10.00 -11.39 9.40
N GLY A 22 11.14 -11.82 9.94
CA GLY A 22 11.21 -12.69 11.10
C GLY A 22 10.34 -13.95 10.97
N GLU A 23 9.65 -14.34 12.03
CA GLU A 23 8.80 -15.52 12.07
C GLU A 23 7.54 -15.42 11.18
N ARG A 24 7.13 -14.21 10.78
CA ARG A 24 5.96 -14.01 9.89
C ARG A 24 6.18 -14.63 8.51
N VAL A 25 7.43 -14.74 8.07
CA VAL A 25 7.80 -15.35 6.76
C VAL A 25 7.33 -16.79 6.65
N ALA A 26 7.23 -17.54 7.77
CA ALA A 26 6.68 -18.89 7.78
C ALA A 26 5.20 -18.95 7.40
N MET A 27 4.45 -17.87 7.59
CA MET A 27 3.00 -17.83 7.37
C MET A 27 2.57 -17.01 6.15
N VAL A 28 3.46 -16.20 5.57
CA VAL A 28 3.13 -15.28 4.45
C VAL A 28 2.63 -16.02 3.20
N HIS A 29 2.95 -17.29 3.05
CA HIS A 29 2.48 -18.11 1.93
C HIS A 29 0.95 -18.16 1.82
N HIS A 30 0.21 -18.03 2.91
CA HIS A 30 -1.26 -17.95 2.89
C HIS A 30 -1.75 -16.67 2.20
N THR A 31 -1.16 -15.53 2.54
CA THR A 31 -1.43 -14.25 1.87
C THR A 31 -1.10 -14.34 0.39
N ILE A 32 0.11 -14.85 0.07
CA ILE A 32 0.57 -14.97 -1.33
C ILE A 32 -0.36 -15.87 -2.14
N LEU A 33 -0.80 -17.01 -1.60
CA LEU A 33 -1.78 -17.87 -2.25
C LEU A 33 -3.07 -17.12 -2.57
N SER A 34 -3.59 -16.33 -1.64
CA SER A 34 -4.80 -15.54 -1.88
C SER A 34 -4.61 -14.50 -3.00
N LEU A 35 -3.40 -13.93 -3.12
CA LEU A 35 -3.05 -12.99 -4.18
C LEU A 35 -2.77 -13.66 -5.53
N MET A 36 -2.29 -14.90 -5.54
CA MET A 36 -2.10 -15.69 -6.76
C MET A 36 -3.40 -16.33 -7.27
N CYS A 37 -4.46 -16.39 -6.43
CA CYS A 37 -5.77 -16.96 -6.78
C CYS A 37 -6.83 -15.87 -7.05
N GLN A 38 -6.44 -14.71 -7.50
CA GLN A 38 -7.36 -13.60 -7.81
C GLN A 38 -8.10 -13.81 -9.13
N THR A 39 -9.28 -13.21 -9.28
CA THR A 39 -10.05 -13.20 -10.56
C THR A 39 -9.30 -12.47 -11.68
N VAL A 40 -8.60 -11.38 -11.34
CA VAL A 40 -7.66 -10.69 -12.23
C VAL A 40 -6.25 -11.06 -11.82
N GLN A 41 -5.53 -11.73 -12.71
CA GLN A 41 -4.17 -12.20 -12.46
C GLN A 41 -3.16 -11.06 -12.61
N PRO A 42 -2.27 -10.82 -11.63
CA PRO A 42 -1.17 -9.87 -11.79
C PRO A 42 -0.11 -10.43 -12.75
N LYS A 43 0.61 -9.55 -13.42
CA LYS A 43 1.76 -9.88 -14.28
C LYS A 43 2.87 -10.59 -13.49
N ALA A 44 3.06 -10.23 -12.23
CA ALA A 44 3.99 -10.88 -11.31
C ALA A 44 3.60 -10.60 -9.85
N VAL A 45 3.97 -11.52 -8.96
CA VAL A 45 3.88 -11.35 -7.49
C VAL A 45 5.27 -11.40 -6.91
N TYR A 46 5.69 -10.34 -6.23
CA TYR A 46 6.98 -10.21 -5.57
C TYR A 46 6.83 -10.29 -4.05
N LEU A 47 7.66 -11.12 -3.43
CA LEU A 47 7.92 -11.10 -2.00
C LEU A 47 9.36 -10.61 -1.79
N TRP A 48 9.51 -9.46 -1.13
CA TRP A 48 10.81 -8.91 -0.77
C TRP A 48 11.17 -9.28 0.67
N LEU A 49 12.36 -9.84 0.86
CA LEU A 49 12.89 -10.20 2.16
C LEU A 49 14.21 -9.46 2.41
N ALA A 50 14.52 -9.24 3.69
CA ALA A 50 15.78 -8.62 4.07
C ALA A 50 16.94 -9.62 3.87
N GLU A 51 17.99 -9.22 3.17
CA GLU A 51 19.14 -10.07 2.82
C GLU A 51 20.03 -10.41 4.02
N ASP A 52 19.91 -9.68 5.12
CA ASP A 52 20.57 -9.98 6.40
C ASP A 52 19.82 -11.03 7.24
N GLU A 53 18.52 -11.25 6.97
CA GLU A 53 17.71 -12.29 7.62
C GLU A 53 17.54 -13.54 6.76
N PHE A 54 17.38 -13.38 5.43
CA PHE A 54 16.98 -14.42 4.51
C PHE A 54 17.84 -14.49 3.25
N ASN A 55 17.93 -15.70 2.70
CA ASN A 55 18.51 -16.01 1.40
C ASN A 55 17.78 -17.19 0.76
N ALA A 56 18.17 -17.59 -0.46
CA ALA A 56 17.54 -18.68 -1.19
C ALA A 56 17.56 -20.04 -0.46
N ASP A 57 18.53 -20.26 0.43
CA ASP A 57 18.69 -21.53 1.13
C ASP A 57 17.77 -21.64 2.35
N ASN A 58 17.56 -20.54 3.08
CA ASN A 58 16.86 -20.51 4.37
C ASN A 58 15.38 -20.09 4.33
N ILE A 59 14.84 -19.74 3.15
CA ILE A 59 13.40 -19.46 3.03
C ILE A 59 12.55 -20.72 3.25
N PRO A 60 11.32 -20.60 3.81
CA PRO A 60 10.41 -21.73 4.04
C PRO A 60 10.14 -22.56 2.78
N PRO A 61 9.97 -23.89 2.92
CA PRO A 61 9.65 -24.79 1.79
C PRO A 61 8.38 -24.37 1.04
N GLU A 62 7.40 -23.80 1.71
CA GLU A 62 6.15 -23.30 1.14
C GLU A 62 6.43 -22.21 0.11
N LEU A 63 7.33 -21.28 0.39
CA LEU A 63 7.73 -20.23 -0.55
C LEU A 63 8.48 -20.82 -1.75
N LYS A 64 9.36 -21.82 -1.54
CA LYS A 64 10.04 -22.53 -2.65
C LYS A 64 9.03 -23.22 -3.58
N ARG A 65 7.95 -23.77 -3.03
CA ARG A 65 6.86 -24.35 -3.85
C ARG A 65 6.10 -23.28 -4.63
N LEU A 66 5.83 -22.13 -4.03
CA LEU A 66 5.17 -21.02 -4.71
C LEU A 66 6.03 -20.40 -5.82
N GLN A 67 7.36 -20.43 -5.68
CA GLN A 67 8.27 -19.99 -6.76
C GLN A 67 8.10 -20.88 -8.01
N LEU A 68 7.83 -22.18 -7.86
CA LEU A 68 7.52 -23.06 -9.00
C LEU A 68 6.21 -22.68 -9.70
N LEU A 69 5.33 -21.95 -9.01
CA LEU A 69 4.05 -21.44 -9.52
C LEU A 69 4.13 -19.98 -9.98
N GLY A 70 5.33 -19.37 -9.98
CA GLY A 70 5.55 -18.00 -10.49
C GLY A 70 5.73 -16.91 -9.45
N LEU A 71 5.74 -17.23 -8.14
CA LEU A 71 6.15 -16.27 -7.11
C LEU A 71 7.62 -15.86 -7.32
N ARG A 72 7.90 -14.57 -7.23
CA ARG A 72 9.27 -14.04 -7.21
C ARG A 72 9.64 -13.68 -5.78
N VAL A 73 10.57 -14.43 -5.20
CA VAL A 73 11.17 -14.13 -3.90
C VAL A 73 12.50 -13.46 -4.16
N GLU A 74 12.61 -12.21 -3.76
CA GLU A 74 13.77 -11.36 -3.99
C GLU A 74 14.32 -10.83 -2.66
N PHE A 75 15.59 -10.47 -2.66
CA PHE A 75 16.30 -10.03 -1.46
C PHE A 75 16.79 -8.59 -1.65
N CYS A 76 16.75 -7.80 -0.58
CA CYS A 76 17.24 -6.43 -0.59
C CYS A 76 17.70 -6.02 0.83
N PRO A 77 18.44 -4.91 0.98
CA PRO A 77 18.74 -4.35 2.29
C PRO A 77 17.50 -4.15 3.14
N ASP A 78 17.60 -4.25 4.47
CA ASP A 78 16.42 -4.04 5.32
C ASP A 78 15.94 -2.59 5.31
N LEU A 79 14.93 -2.32 4.55
CA LEU A 79 14.19 -1.06 4.51
C LEU A 79 12.88 -1.13 5.30
N LYS A 80 12.75 -2.08 6.24
CA LYS A 80 11.51 -2.31 7.01
C LYS A 80 10.31 -2.54 6.06
N SER A 81 9.14 -1.90 6.34
CA SER A 81 7.94 -2.02 5.49
C SER A 81 8.08 -1.37 4.11
N TYR A 82 9.05 -0.49 3.91
CA TYR A 82 9.33 0.12 2.60
C TYR A 82 9.76 -0.90 1.54
N LYS A 83 10.29 -2.07 1.96
CA LYS A 83 10.63 -3.18 1.05
C LYS A 83 9.45 -3.60 0.16
N LYS A 84 8.21 -3.42 0.62
CA LYS A 84 7.04 -3.81 -0.19
C LYS A 84 6.86 -2.96 -1.46
N LEU A 85 7.48 -1.77 -1.58
CA LEU A 85 7.28 -0.91 -2.75
C LEU A 85 8.60 -0.43 -3.38
N ILE A 86 9.56 0.07 -2.59
CA ILE A 86 10.78 0.72 -3.10
C ILE A 86 11.57 -0.14 -4.10
N PRO A 87 11.91 -1.41 -3.82
CA PRO A 87 12.67 -2.20 -4.77
C PRO A 87 11.84 -2.57 -6.02
N THR A 88 10.53 -2.77 -5.89
CA THR A 88 9.65 -3.04 -7.03
C THR A 88 9.56 -1.84 -7.97
N LEU A 89 9.44 -0.62 -7.45
CA LEU A 89 9.46 0.60 -8.26
C LEU A 89 10.75 0.74 -9.08
N LYS A 90 11.90 0.34 -8.51
CA LYS A 90 13.20 0.39 -9.21
C LYS A 90 13.27 -0.54 -10.41
N ILE A 91 12.69 -1.73 -10.32
CA ILE A 91 12.73 -2.74 -11.40
C ILE A 91 11.53 -2.66 -12.34
N HIS A 92 10.45 -1.97 -11.94
CA HIS A 92 9.21 -1.80 -12.69
C HIS A 92 8.76 -0.33 -12.75
N PRO A 93 9.58 0.59 -13.27
CA PRO A 93 9.29 2.04 -13.22
C PRO A 93 8.07 2.46 -14.04
N SER A 94 7.67 1.64 -15.03
CA SER A 94 6.57 1.95 -15.94
C SER A 94 5.31 1.09 -15.72
N ASP A 95 5.33 0.20 -14.72
CA ASP A 95 4.18 -0.64 -14.38
C ASP A 95 3.38 -0.02 -13.22
N ALA A 96 2.08 -0.28 -13.16
CA ALA A 96 1.31 -0.02 -11.94
C ALA A 96 1.61 -1.10 -10.91
N ILE A 97 1.79 -0.70 -9.64
CA ILE A 97 2.17 -1.60 -8.55
C ILE A 97 1.08 -1.60 -7.49
N ILE A 98 0.66 -2.78 -7.07
CA ILE A 98 -0.24 -2.96 -5.93
C ILE A 98 0.57 -3.51 -4.76
N THR A 99 0.59 -2.79 -3.65
CA THR A 99 1.19 -3.28 -2.41
C THR A 99 0.15 -3.93 -1.51
N PHE A 100 0.57 -4.99 -0.81
CA PHE A 100 -0.22 -5.68 0.20
C PHE A 100 0.60 -5.91 1.48
N ASP A 101 -0.09 -6.08 2.60
CA ASP A 101 0.52 -6.55 3.83
C ASP A 101 0.56 -8.10 3.85
N ASP A 102 1.42 -8.68 4.68
CA ASP A 102 1.77 -10.12 4.68
C ASP A 102 0.89 -10.99 5.59
N ASP A 103 -0.14 -10.43 6.20
CA ASP A 103 -0.90 -11.07 7.28
C ASP A 103 -2.42 -11.15 7.04
N VAL A 104 -2.85 -10.97 5.80
CA VAL A 104 -4.27 -11.00 5.40
C VAL A 104 -4.49 -12.00 4.27
N ILE A 105 -5.58 -12.74 4.34
CA ILE A 105 -6.13 -13.52 3.22
C ILE A 105 -7.13 -12.63 2.50
N TYR A 106 -6.79 -12.20 1.29
CA TYR A 106 -7.58 -11.27 0.50
C TYR A 106 -8.70 -11.95 -0.28
N PRO A 107 -9.90 -11.32 -0.43
CA PRO A 107 -10.97 -11.79 -1.31
C PRO A 107 -10.49 -11.99 -2.75
N GLN A 108 -11.10 -12.92 -3.49
CA GLN A 108 -10.67 -13.27 -4.84
C GLN A 108 -10.82 -12.13 -5.88
N ASP A 109 -11.73 -11.19 -5.65
CA ASP A 109 -12.00 -10.04 -6.53
C ASP A 109 -11.28 -8.75 -6.08
N HIS A 110 -10.34 -8.87 -5.15
CA HIS A 110 -9.71 -7.72 -4.51
C HIS A 110 -8.84 -6.92 -5.48
N ILE A 111 -8.01 -7.59 -6.28
CA ILE A 111 -7.21 -6.96 -7.33
C ILE A 111 -8.12 -6.42 -8.45
N GLU A 112 -9.15 -7.17 -8.84
CA GLU A 112 -10.10 -6.75 -9.87
C GLU A 112 -10.73 -5.39 -9.56
N ARG A 113 -11.18 -5.17 -8.33
CA ARG A 113 -11.76 -3.90 -7.89
C ARG A 113 -10.77 -2.74 -7.95
N LEU A 114 -9.51 -2.96 -7.54
CA LEU A 114 -8.45 -1.94 -7.64
C LEU A 114 -8.18 -1.57 -9.09
N VAL A 115 -8.04 -2.56 -9.96
CA VAL A 115 -7.77 -2.38 -11.38
C VAL A 115 -8.94 -1.72 -12.09
N ALA A 116 -10.18 -2.15 -11.84
CA ALA A 116 -11.37 -1.53 -12.42
C ALA A 116 -11.47 -0.05 -12.07
N GLU A 117 -11.14 0.32 -10.82
CA GLU A 117 -11.16 1.70 -10.39
C GLU A 117 -9.99 2.50 -10.97
N SER A 118 -8.81 1.91 -11.12
CA SER A 118 -7.64 2.57 -11.73
C SER A 118 -7.88 2.90 -13.22
N LYS A 119 -8.62 2.07 -13.94
CA LYS A 119 -9.04 2.37 -15.32
C LYS A 119 -9.95 3.60 -15.43
N ARG A 120 -10.78 3.82 -14.42
CA ARG A 120 -11.66 5.02 -14.33
C ARG A 120 -10.89 6.27 -13.93
N PHE A 121 -9.81 6.11 -13.16
CA PHE A 121 -8.96 7.17 -12.62
C PHE A 121 -7.47 6.83 -12.80
N PRO A 122 -6.92 6.89 -14.03
CA PRO A 122 -5.59 6.34 -14.37
C PRO A 122 -4.43 6.95 -13.57
N ASP A 123 -4.53 8.21 -13.20
CA ASP A 123 -3.46 8.96 -12.50
C ASP A 123 -3.65 9.03 -10.98
N THR A 124 -4.47 8.14 -10.42
CA THR A 124 -4.91 8.19 -9.03
C THR A 124 -4.40 6.98 -8.25
N VAL A 125 -3.97 7.19 -7.02
CA VAL A 125 -3.67 6.11 -6.07
C VAL A 125 -5.00 5.50 -5.61
N ILE A 126 -5.21 4.21 -5.86
CA ILE A 126 -6.46 3.51 -5.53
C ILE A 126 -6.23 2.58 -4.33
N CYS A 127 -7.17 2.53 -3.41
CA CYS A 127 -7.08 1.67 -2.22
C CYS A 127 -8.44 1.10 -1.82
N HIS A 128 -8.44 -0.02 -1.09
CA HIS A 128 -9.67 -0.55 -0.47
C HIS A 128 -9.95 0.09 0.90
N LEU A 129 -8.91 0.44 1.64
CA LEU A 129 -9.04 1.01 2.97
C LEU A 129 -8.37 2.38 3.02
N ALA A 130 -9.06 3.36 3.59
CA ALA A 130 -8.50 4.67 3.82
C ALA A 130 -9.03 5.31 5.10
N HIS A 131 -8.24 6.25 5.64
CA HIS A 131 -8.68 7.23 6.60
C HIS A 131 -8.92 8.58 5.90
N GLN A 132 -9.69 9.45 6.52
CA GLN A 132 -9.86 10.83 6.07
C GLN A 132 -8.96 11.76 6.88
N VAL A 133 -7.98 12.37 6.20
CA VAL A 133 -7.19 13.45 6.81
C VAL A 133 -8.14 14.54 7.28
N THR A 134 -8.13 14.84 8.57
CA THR A 134 -9.10 15.74 9.18
C THR A 134 -8.41 16.85 9.94
N PHE A 135 -8.93 18.07 9.74
CA PHE A 135 -8.48 19.29 10.41
C PHE A 135 -9.54 19.76 11.42
N ASP A 136 -9.13 20.56 12.39
CA ASP A 136 -10.04 21.16 13.35
C ASP A 136 -11.03 22.11 12.63
N ASN A 137 -12.31 21.98 12.98
CA ASN A 137 -13.34 22.90 12.58
C ASN A 137 -13.49 23.98 13.67
N VAL A 138 -12.59 24.95 13.71
CA VAL A 138 -12.76 26.05 14.64
C VAL A 138 -13.78 27.02 14.05
N GLN A 139 -15.04 26.93 14.51
CA GLN A 139 -16.14 27.80 14.09
C GLN A 139 -15.91 29.31 14.31
N ASN A 140 -14.83 29.68 15.01
CA ASN A 140 -14.47 31.07 15.38
C ASN A 140 -13.13 31.52 14.81
N LYS A 141 -12.48 30.80 13.86
CA LYS A 141 -11.28 31.28 13.21
C LYS A 141 -11.64 32.20 12.05
N THR A 142 -11.02 33.36 11.99
CA THR A 142 -11.02 34.20 10.77
C THR A 142 -10.39 33.41 9.62
N SER A 143 -10.76 33.68 8.39
CA SER A 143 -10.34 32.99 7.16
C SER A 143 -8.82 32.83 7.01
N ASP A 144 -8.02 33.60 7.73
CA ASP A 144 -6.56 33.69 7.60
C ASP A 144 -5.79 32.82 8.60
N GLN A 145 -6.47 32.10 9.50
CA GLN A 145 -5.76 31.23 10.44
C GLN A 145 -5.61 29.81 9.87
N PRO A 146 -4.38 29.24 9.83
CA PRO A 146 -4.17 27.89 9.33
C PRO A 146 -4.95 26.87 10.17
N ARG A 147 -5.60 25.94 9.47
CA ARG A 147 -6.30 24.82 10.13
C ARG A 147 -5.26 23.91 10.79
N THR A 148 -5.58 23.42 11.97
CA THR A 148 -4.72 22.46 12.69
C THR A 148 -5.11 21.04 12.31
N LEU A 149 -4.13 20.23 11.90
CA LEU A 149 -4.34 18.81 11.62
C LEU A 149 -4.70 18.09 12.93
N LEU A 150 -5.79 17.33 12.91
CA LEU A 150 -6.17 16.50 14.05
C LEU A 150 -5.23 15.28 14.18
N PRO A 151 -5.04 14.75 15.40
CA PRO A 151 -4.29 13.52 15.60
C PRO A 151 -4.83 12.37 14.72
N TYR A 152 -3.93 11.54 14.17
CA TYR A 152 -4.24 10.41 13.28
C TYR A 152 -5.38 9.53 13.81
N ARG A 153 -5.37 9.20 15.10
CA ARG A 153 -6.40 8.39 15.75
C ARG A 153 -7.82 9.00 15.74
N LYS A 154 -7.93 10.29 15.43
CA LYS A 154 -9.22 11.01 15.28
C LYS A 154 -9.70 11.08 13.85
N TRP A 155 -8.90 10.59 12.90
CA TRP A 155 -9.32 10.55 11.51
C TRP A 155 -10.40 9.49 11.32
N PRO A 156 -11.50 9.80 10.64
CA PRO A 156 -12.49 8.80 10.23
C PRO A 156 -11.84 7.67 9.44
N SER A 157 -12.13 6.42 9.79
CA SER A 157 -11.62 5.21 9.12
C SER A 157 -12.71 4.56 8.27
N GLY A 158 -12.29 3.77 7.27
CA GLY A 158 -13.23 3.04 6.42
C GLY A 158 -14.14 3.99 5.62
N ILE A 159 -13.57 5.09 5.16
CA ILE A 159 -14.29 6.10 4.38
C ILE A 159 -14.59 5.60 2.97
N SER A 160 -15.58 6.23 2.34
CA SER A 160 -15.90 6.08 0.93
C SER A 160 -15.99 7.47 0.30
N LYS A 161 -15.33 7.67 -0.84
CA LYS A 161 -15.39 8.91 -1.61
C LYS A 161 -15.53 8.61 -3.09
N ALA A 162 -16.54 9.24 -3.73
CA ALA A 162 -16.85 9.03 -5.14
C ALA A 162 -15.78 9.60 -6.09
N LYS A 163 -14.98 10.56 -5.64
CA LYS A 163 -13.95 11.24 -6.45
C LYS A 163 -12.60 11.19 -5.74
N PRO A 164 -11.49 11.19 -6.51
CA PRO A 164 -10.14 11.36 -5.96
C PRO A 164 -10.02 12.63 -5.12
N ALA A 165 -9.30 12.54 -4.00
CA ALA A 165 -9.12 13.68 -3.11
C ALA A 165 -7.77 13.64 -2.39
N LYS A 166 -7.29 14.81 -1.95
CA LYS A 166 -6.04 14.97 -1.21
C LYS A 166 -6.13 14.37 0.19
N ASP A 167 -7.28 14.50 0.82
CA ASP A 167 -7.56 14.07 2.18
C ASP A 167 -7.91 12.58 2.33
N VAL A 168 -7.90 11.81 1.25
CA VAL A 168 -7.96 10.35 1.30
C VAL A 168 -6.56 9.82 1.61
N TYR A 169 -6.41 9.16 2.76
CA TYR A 169 -5.17 8.55 3.23
C TYR A 169 -5.25 7.03 3.09
N PRO A 170 -4.61 6.43 2.08
CA PRO A 170 -4.58 4.98 1.89
C PRO A 170 -3.95 4.27 3.07
N VAL A 171 -4.45 3.08 3.41
CA VAL A 171 -3.93 2.22 4.49
C VAL A 171 -3.52 0.88 3.89
N GLY A 172 -2.25 0.52 4.04
CA GLY A 172 -1.57 -0.60 3.35
C GLY A 172 -2.26 -1.94 3.48
N VAL A 173 -2.83 -2.24 4.66
CA VAL A 173 -3.51 -3.52 4.90
C VAL A 173 -4.69 -3.77 3.95
N GLY A 174 -5.28 -2.73 3.38
CA GLY A 174 -6.35 -2.85 2.39
C GLY A 174 -5.87 -3.15 0.97
N GLY A 175 -4.58 -3.09 0.72
CA GLY A 175 -4.03 -3.06 -0.63
C GLY A 175 -4.10 -1.66 -1.25
N VAL A 176 -2.99 -1.22 -1.85
CA VAL A 176 -2.88 0.10 -2.47
C VAL A 176 -2.26 -0.02 -3.86
N LEU A 177 -2.99 0.43 -4.88
CA LEU A 177 -2.53 0.51 -6.26
C LEU A 177 -1.92 1.90 -6.49
N TYR A 178 -0.65 1.92 -6.84
CA TYR A 178 0.10 3.08 -7.31
C TYR A 178 0.18 3.02 -8.83
N PRO A 179 -0.33 4.02 -9.56
CA PRO A 179 -0.23 4.06 -11.02
C PRO A 179 1.23 4.20 -11.46
N ALA A 180 1.52 3.87 -12.72
CA ALA A 180 2.82 4.16 -13.32
C ALA A 180 3.19 5.65 -13.14
N ASN A 181 4.47 5.94 -12.90
CA ASN A 181 4.97 7.30 -12.66
C ASN A 181 4.25 8.02 -11.49
N CYS A 182 3.84 7.27 -10.47
CA CYS A 182 3.17 7.82 -9.29
C CYS A 182 4.07 8.78 -8.50
N PHE A 183 5.37 8.55 -8.52
CA PHE A 183 6.35 9.23 -7.68
C PHE A 183 7.44 9.89 -8.51
N ASP A 184 8.10 10.92 -7.95
CA ASP A 184 9.38 11.43 -8.42
C ASP A 184 10.56 10.66 -7.76
N GLU A 185 11.80 11.01 -8.15
CA GLU A 185 13.02 10.35 -7.65
C GLU A 185 13.18 10.43 -6.12
N GLU A 186 12.57 11.41 -5.47
CA GLU A 186 12.71 11.59 -4.02
C GLU A 186 12.08 10.44 -3.21
N VAL A 187 11.16 9.69 -3.79
CA VAL A 187 10.60 8.49 -3.13
C VAL A 187 11.68 7.49 -2.73
N PHE A 188 12.82 7.47 -3.44
CA PHE A 188 13.95 6.58 -3.23
C PHE A 188 15.00 7.10 -2.24
N ASP A 189 14.80 8.25 -1.63
CA ASP A 189 15.73 8.84 -0.67
C ASP A 189 15.63 8.10 0.69
N ILE A 190 16.42 7.01 0.78
CA ILE A 190 16.41 6.09 1.93
C ILE A 190 16.78 6.82 3.22
N ASP A 191 17.81 7.64 3.19
CA ASP A 191 18.28 8.36 4.37
C ASP A 191 17.18 9.26 4.91
N LYS A 192 16.49 9.94 4.01
CA LYS A 192 15.42 10.86 4.34
C LYS A 192 14.18 10.18 4.92
N PHE A 193 13.68 9.12 4.29
CA PHE A 193 12.51 8.45 4.86
C PHE A 193 12.82 7.67 6.13
N MET A 194 14.03 7.16 6.29
CA MET A 194 14.47 6.52 7.53
C MET A 194 14.66 7.53 8.67
N GLU A 195 15.03 8.77 8.38
CA GLU A 195 15.12 9.85 9.36
C GLU A 195 13.73 10.37 9.75
N ILE A 196 12.89 10.68 8.76
CA ILE A 196 11.62 11.41 8.99
C ILE A 196 10.49 10.46 9.35
N CYS A 197 10.41 9.30 8.67
CA CYS A 197 9.25 8.40 8.70
C CYS A 197 9.63 6.91 8.85
N PRO A 198 10.49 6.52 9.83
CA PRO A 198 11.09 5.19 9.89
C PRO A 198 10.13 4.03 10.18
N PHE A 199 8.88 4.31 10.54
CA PHE A 199 7.93 3.29 11.00
C PHE A 199 6.64 3.21 10.19
N ALA A 200 6.33 4.20 9.33
CA ALA A 200 5.06 4.29 8.63
C ALA A 200 5.27 4.63 7.15
N ASP A 201 5.56 3.62 6.36
CA ASP A 201 5.72 3.73 4.91
C ASP A 201 4.48 4.31 4.21
N ASP A 202 3.26 3.99 4.67
CA ASP A 202 2.03 4.57 4.14
C ASP A 202 2.02 6.11 4.23
N VAL A 203 2.61 6.67 5.29
CA VAL A 203 2.72 8.14 5.45
C VAL A 203 3.66 8.71 4.39
N TRP A 204 4.84 8.12 4.21
CA TRP A 204 5.80 8.55 3.20
C TRP A 204 5.21 8.47 1.80
N PHE A 205 4.66 7.32 1.41
CA PHE A 205 4.09 7.12 0.09
C PHE A 205 2.91 8.06 -0.18
N LYS A 206 2.08 8.34 0.82
CA LYS A 206 1.02 9.34 0.69
C LYS A 206 1.58 10.73 0.42
N PHE A 207 2.62 11.16 1.13
CA PHE A 207 3.22 12.48 0.93
C PHE A 207 3.92 12.58 -0.43
N MET A 208 4.70 11.58 -0.81
CA MET A 208 5.42 11.58 -2.09
C MET A 208 4.46 11.52 -3.29
N SER A 209 3.37 10.76 -3.21
CA SER A 209 2.36 10.75 -4.26
C SER A 209 1.66 12.11 -4.39
N LEU A 210 1.31 12.77 -3.28
CA LEU A 210 0.73 14.12 -3.30
C LEU A 210 1.71 15.16 -3.83
N LYS A 211 3.00 15.07 -3.48
CA LYS A 211 4.05 15.94 -3.99
C LYS A 211 4.12 15.86 -5.52
N ASN A 212 3.97 14.66 -6.07
CA ASN A 212 3.89 14.44 -7.52
C ASN A 212 2.47 14.66 -8.10
N GLY A 213 1.60 15.35 -7.39
CA GLY A 213 0.26 15.74 -7.85
C GLY A 213 -0.77 14.61 -7.90
N ARG A 214 -0.48 13.43 -7.35
CA ARG A 214 -1.39 12.29 -7.37
C ARG A 214 -2.38 12.35 -6.21
N LEU A 215 -3.66 12.27 -6.54
CA LEU A 215 -4.74 12.17 -5.55
C LEU A 215 -4.95 10.70 -5.16
N SER A 216 -5.76 10.46 -4.12
CA SER A 216 -6.11 9.11 -3.71
C SER A 216 -7.61 8.91 -3.72
N LYS A 217 -8.07 7.68 -4.00
CA LYS A 217 -9.48 7.29 -4.02
C LYS A 217 -9.67 5.88 -3.43
N VAL A 218 -10.74 5.71 -2.69
CA VAL A 218 -11.20 4.39 -2.26
C VAL A 218 -12.05 3.78 -3.38
N VAL A 219 -11.94 2.48 -3.62
CA VAL A 219 -12.82 1.74 -4.56
C VAL A 219 -14.29 1.94 -4.20
N ASP A 220 -15.20 1.85 -5.17
CA ASP A 220 -16.63 2.14 -4.93
C ASP A 220 -17.28 1.15 -3.94
N ALA A 221 -16.83 -0.12 -3.92
CA ALA A 221 -17.30 -1.15 -2.99
C ALA A 221 -16.12 -1.74 -2.19
N PRO A 222 -15.60 -1.01 -1.18
CA PRO A 222 -14.47 -1.48 -0.41
C PRO A 222 -14.86 -2.66 0.49
N THR A 223 -13.93 -3.60 0.66
CA THR A 223 -14.05 -4.63 1.70
C THR A 223 -13.90 -3.96 3.07
N PRO A 224 -14.89 -4.05 3.96
CA PRO A 224 -14.77 -3.51 5.31
C PRO A 224 -13.63 -4.19 6.07
N TYR A 225 -12.86 -3.43 6.85
CA TYR A 225 -11.70 -3.98 7.60
C TYR A 225 -12.05 -5.20 8.45
N ARG A 226 -13.24 -5.23 9.07
CA ARG A 226 -13.72 -6.35 9.90
C ARG A 226 -13.94 -7.66 9.14
N GLU A 227 -13.99 -7.59 7.79
CA GLU A 227 -14.21 -8.75 6.91
C GLU A 227 -12.88 -9.33 6.41
N TYR A 228 -11.73 -8.69 6.71
CA TYR A 228 -10.43 -9.26 6.39
C TYR A 228 -10.13 -10.46 7.30
N LEU A 229 -9.74 -11.56 6.67
CA LEU A 229 -9.28 -12.75 7.38
C LEU A 229 -7.80 -12.60 7.72
N HIS A 230 -7.52 -12.20 8.95
CA HIS A 230 -6.14 -12.10 9.43
C HIS A 230 -5.55 -13.50 9.71
N ILE A 231 -4.28 -13.68 9.35
CA ILE A 231 -3.54 -14.89 9.67
C ILE A 231 -3.37 -14.96 11.21
N PRO A 232 -3.70 -16.12 11.83
CA PRO A 232 -3.58 -16.27 13.29
C PRO A 232 -2.17 -15.90 13.79
N LYS A 233 -2.10 -15.26 14.95
CA LYS A 233 -0.86 -14.79 15.61
C LYS A 233 -0.10 -13.64 14.90
N SER A 234 -0.38 -13.31 13.66
CA SER A 234 0.27 -12.19 12.96
C SER A 234 0.10 -10.85 13.68
N GLN A 235 -1.03 -10.68 14.38
CA GLN A 235 -1.36 -9.46 15.11
C GLN A 235 -0.54 -9.27 16.40
N GLU A 236 0.15 -10.31 16.89
CA GLU A 236 1.01 -10.22 18.08
C GLU A 236 2.26 -9.36 17.79
N THR A 237 2.79 -9.44 16.57
CA THR A 237 3.95 -8.70 16.06
C THR A 237 3.57 -7.53 15.16
N SER A 238 2.31 -7.07 15.23
CA SER A 238 1.79 -6.01 14.37
C SER A 238 2.51 -4.68 14.57
N LEU A 239 3.02 -4.10 13.49
CA LEU A 239 3.60 -2.75 13.46
C LEU A 239 2.58 -1.68 13.87
N TRP A 240 1.28 -1.93 13.73
CA TRP A 240 0.23 -0.99 14.15
C TRP A 240 0.34 -0.60 15.62
N LYS A 241 0.72 -1.53 16.52
CA LYS A 241 0.91 -1.23 17.94
C LYS A 241 2.01 -0.18 18.17
N ILE A 242 3.05 -0.20 17.36
CA ILE A 242 4.17 0.75 17.40
C ILE A 242 3.78 2.05 16.69
N ASN A 243 3.12 1.95 15.55
CA ASN A 243 2.83 3.08 14.65
C ASN A 243 1.70 3.96 15.18
N ARG A 244 0.73 3.40 15.92
CA ARG A 244 -0.44 4.13 16.42
C ARG A 244 -0.08 5.42 17.14
N ASP A 245 0.99 5.40 17.92
CA ASP A 245 1.43 6.55 18.71
C ASP A 245 2.54 7.36 18.02
N LYS A 246 3.15 6.81 16.93
CA LYS A 246 4.23 7.45 16.18
C LYS A 246 3.78 8.12 14.88
N ASN A 247 2.61 7.77 14.35
CA ASN A 247 2.12 8.36 13.10
C ASN A 247 2.01 9.88 13.17
N ASP A 248 1.49 10.43 14.27
CA ASP A 248 1.37 11.89 14.42
C ASP A 248 2.73 12.60 14.37
N MET A 249 3.75 12.02 14.97
CA MET A 249 5.11 12.55 14.97
C MET A 249 5.68 12.56 13.52
N GLN A 250 5.54 11.45 12.81
CA GLN A 250 6.04 11.28 11.46
C GLN A 250 5.30 12.19 10.45
N ILE A 251 3.98 12.29 10.56
CA ILE A 251 3.17 13.20 9.74
C ILE A 251 3.59 14.66 9.97
N ARG A 252 3.80 15.08 11.23
CA ARG A 252 4.26 16.44 11.54
C ARG A 252 5.68 16.69 11.05
N ALA A 253 6.57 15.70 11.12
CA ALA A 253 7.92 15.81 10.59
C ALA A 253 7.91 15.98 9.06
N LEU A 254 7.06 15.23 8.35
CA LEU A 254 6.86 15.39 6.92
C LEU A 254 6.25 16.74 6.54
N LEU A 255 5.23 17.21 7.25
CA LEU A 255 4.66 18.56 7.02
C LEU A 255 5.67 19.68 7.24
N LYS A 256 6.61 19.50 8.17
CA LYS A 256 7.70 20.44 8.40
C LYS A 256 8.74 20.41 7.27
N ALA A 257 9.06 19.19 6.79
CA ALA A 257 10.04 19.00 5.69
C ALA A 257 9.47 19.43 4.33
N TYR A 258 8.14 19.30 4.14
CA TYR A 258 7.43 19.56 2.89
C TYR A 258 6.21 20.47 3.11
N PRO A 259 6.41 21.75 3.48
CA PRO A 259 5.31 22.65 3.79
C PRO A 259 4.42 22.98 2.56
N GLU A 260 4.93 22.75 1.35
CA GLU A 260 4.22 22.94 0.08
C GLU A 260 3.20 21.86 -0.23
N ILE A 261 3.25 20.69 0.43
CA ILE A 261 2.33 19.58 0.14
C ILE A 261 0.94 19.87 0.71
N PRO A 262 -0.08 20.05 -0.13
CA PRO A 262 -1.40 20.42 0.33
C PRO A 262 -2.17 19.17 0.83
N LEU A 263 -2.23 18.94 2.13
CA LEU A 263 -3.12 17.94 2.72
C LEU A 263 -4.58 18.42 2.86
N SER A 264 -4.80 19.73 2.84
CA SER A 264 -6.14 20.34 2.87
C SER A 264 -6.61 20.74 1.48
N MET A 265 -7.94 20.77 1.30
CA MET A 265 -8.59 21.36 0.12
C MET A 265 -8.31 22.85 0.04
#